data_ee48cd9f17ca2805a92c3eb60983b2ff
#
_entry.id   ee48cd9f17ca2805a92c3eb60983b2ff
#
_cell.length_a   1.000
_cell.length_b   1.000
_cell.length_c   1.000
_cell.angle_alpha   90.00
_cell.angle_beta   90.00
_cell.angle_gamma   90.00
#
_symmetry.space_group_name_H-M   'P 1'
#
loop_
_entity.id
_entity.type
_entity.pdbx_description
1 polymer ?
#
loop_
_entity_poly.entity_id
_entity_poly.type
_entity_poly.pdbx_seq_one_letter_code
_entity_poly.pdbx_strand_id
1 'polypeptide(L)'
;MNQAARSLAACAGFWICLAPLSAQHQRSYCNPINIDYGYTPIPDFSEAGRHRATADPVITLFQGDYYLFSTNQWGYWYSSDMLHWNFVRRSFLKPWHHVYDDLCAPATLVLGDTLLVLGSTYSKNFPLWMSTAPKKNRWKEAVDSFQAGAWDPGLFLDDDGRIYLYHGSSNLYPIYGWEIDRSTLQPIGEHQELIRLHPDVHGWERFGEYNDDNFLSPFIEGAWMTKHGGKYYLQYGAPGTEQSGYGDGVYTGDHPLGPFTYQEHNPFSYKPGGFARGAGHGATFQDLFGNWWHVSTMVVNMKNNFERRIGIWPAGFDEDGILYVNTSFGDYPQFLPFERQDHLTGHFTGWMLLNYE
;
A
#
# COMPACT_ATOMS: atom_id res chain seq x y z
N MET A 1 -64.49 32.81 60.81
CA MET A 1 -63.45 31.81 61.08
C MET A 1 -63.04 31.21 59.72
N ASN A 2 -61.96 31.72 59.15
CA ASN A 2 -61.50 31.34 57.80
C ASN A 2 -60.18 30.57 57.95
N GLN A 3 -60.19 29.35 57.48
CA GLN A 3 -58.95 28.56 57.26
C GLN A 3 -58.46 28.75 55.84
N ALA A 4 -57.28 29.34 55.75
CA ALA A 4 -56.57 29.47 54.47
C ALA A 4 -55.73 28.21 54.21
N ALA A 5 -56.04 27.49 53.10
CA ALA A 5 -55.22 26.41 52.62
C ALA A 5 -54.00 26.96 51.87
N ARG A 6 -52.81 26.61 52.30
CA ARG A 6 -51.54 26.93 51.61
C ARG A 6 -51.22 25.75 50.66
N SER A 7 -51.24 26.00 49.35
CA SER A 7 -50.72 25.09 48.32
C SER A 7 -49.21 25.22 48.25
N LEU A 8 -48.49 24.14 48.53
CA LEU A 8 -47.08 23.98 48.22
C LEU A 8 -46.93 23.54 46.76
N ALA A 9 -46.42 24.39 45.91
CA ALA A 9 -45.98 24.02 44.59
C ALA A 9 -44.57 23.44 44.71
N ALA A 10 -44.42 22.15 44.41
CA ALA A 10 -43.12 21.49 44.27
C ALA A 10 -42.56 21.77 42.87
N CYS A 11 -41.56 22.63 42.81
CA CYS A 11 -40.73 22.77 41.57
C CYS A 11 -39.79 21.56 41.44
N ALA A 12 -40.13 20.62 40.58
CA ALA A 12 -39.21 19.58 40.16
C ALA A 12 -38.18 20.21 39.19
N GLY A 13 -37.00 20.50 39.72
CA GLY A 13 -35.88 20.92 38.87
C GLY A 13 -35.37 19.75 38.01
N PHE A 14 -35.58 19.81 36.73
CA PHE A 14 -34.91 18.95 35.77
C PHE A 14 -33.43 19.35 35.70
N TRP A 15 -32.56 18.61 36.34
CA TRP A 15 -31.11 18.68 36.11
C TRP A 15 -30.83 17.93 34.79
N ILE A 16 -30.69 18.66 33.68
CA ILE A 16 -30.09 18.15 32.47
C ILE A 16 -28.60 18.01 32.76
N CYS A 17 -28.15 16.82 33.05
CA CYS A 17 -26.71 16.48 32.96
C CYS A 17 -26.28 16.66 31.51
N LEU A 18 -25.77 17.83 31.17
CA LEU A 18 -24.94 18.02 30.01
C LEU A 18 -23.65 17.25 30.28
N ALA A 19 -23.62 15.96 29.90
CA ALA A 19 -22.34 15.29 29.72
C ALA A 19 -21.53 16.14 28.72
N PRO A 20 -20.27 16.49 29.04
CA PRO A 20 -19.45 17.15 28.05
C PRO A 20 -19.36 16.18 26.86
N LEU A 21 -19.98 16.57 25.75
CA LEU A 21 -19.59 16.04 24.46
C LEU A 21 -18.11 16.41 24.31
N SER A 22 -17.24 15.50 24.72
CA SER A 22 -15.85 15.57 24.26
C SER A 22 -15.94 15.54 22.76
N ALA A 23 -15.74 16.69 22.14
CA ALA A 23 -15.53 16.75 20.71
C ALA A 23 -14.36 15.80 20.43
N GLN A 24 -14.65 14.59 20.00
CA GLN A 24 -13.63 13.70 19.45
C GLN A 24 -12.99 14.53 18.34
N HIS A 25 -11.75 14.95 18.55
CA HIS A 25 -11.01 15.64 17.50
C HIS A 25 -10.95 14.68 16.31
N GLN A 26 -11.70 14.98 15.28
CA GLN A 26 -11.70 14.24 14.03
C GLN A 26 -10.28 14.28 13.49
N ARG A 27 -9.62 13.11 13.44
CA ARG A 27 -8.30 13.00 12.83
C ARG A 27 -8.47 12.97 11.32
N SER A 28 -7.76 13.84 10.64
CA SER A 28 -7.75 13.89 9.18
C SER A 28 -6.33 13.97 8.64
N TYR A 29 -6.13 13.46 7.44
CA TYR A 29 -4.90 13.56 6.68
C TYR A 29 -5.20 14.05 5.27
N CYS A 30 -4.16 14.48 4.56
CA CYS A 30 -4.23 14.83 3.15
C CYS A 30 -3.19 14.03 2.38
N ASN A 31 -3.49 13.69 1.14
CA ASN A 31 -2.52 13.17 0.21
C ASN A 31 -1.80 14.31 -0.55
N PRO A 32 -0.49 14.17 -0.82
CA PRO A 32 0.38 13.11 -0.33
C PRO A 32 0.55 13.17 1.19
N ILE A 33 0.77 12.02 1.83
CA ILE A 33 0.94 11.97 3.29
C ILE A 33 2.12 12.81 3.74
N ASN A 34 2.02 13.37 4.95
CA ASN A 34 3.04 14.25 5.51
C ASN A 34 4.19 13.44 6.15
N ILE A 35 5.15 13.06 5.33
CA ILE A 35 6.42 12.45 5.75
C ILE A 35 7.60 13.29 5.29
N ASP A 36 8.78 13.08 5.90
CA ASP A 36 10.01 13.72 5.44
C ASP A 36 10.59 12.97 4.24
N TYR A 37 10.10 13.32 3.05
CA TYR A 37 10.57 12.75 1.79
C TYR A 37 12.04 13.09 1.57
N GLY A 38 12.90 12.09 1.50
CA GLY A 38 14.32 12.25 1.20
C GLY A 38 14.59 12.59 -0.26
N TYR A 39 15.79 13.03 -0.55
CA TYR A 39 16.28 13.09 -1.92
C TYR A 39 16.62 11.69 -2.40
N THR A 40 16.15 11.36 -3.59
CA THR A 40 16.45 10.09 -4.23
C THR A 40 17.95 9.98 -4.52
N PRO A 41 18.62 8.92 -4.07
CA PRO A 41 20.06 8.78 -4.28
C PRO A 41 20.43 8.21 -5.65
N ILE A 42 19.45 7.70 -6.42
CA ILE A 42 19.71 7.04 -7.71
C ILE A 42 19.77 8.08 -8.82
N PRO A 43 20.91 8.26 -9.52
CA PRO A 43 21.07 9.28 -10.54
C PRO A 43 20.05 9.19 -11.67
N ASP A 44 19.74 8.00 -12.16
CA ASP A 44 18.83 7.79 -13.29
C ASP A 44 17.37 8.13 -12.95
N PHE A 45 17.00 8.05 -11.67
CA PHE A 45 15.65 8.40 -11.19
C PHE A 45 15.55 9.81 -10.60
N SER A 46 16.63 10.53 -10.43
CA SER A 46 16.61 11.75 -9.63
C SER A 46 17.46 12.90 -10.12
N GLU A 47 17.92 12.91 -11.34
CA GLU A 47 18.82 13.96 -11.80
C GLU A 47 19.86 14.36 -10.74
N ALA A 48 20.59 13.42 -10.21
CA ALA A 48 21.57 13.61 -9.13
C ALA A 48 20.95 14.08 -7.80
N GLY A 49 19.73 13.64 -7.46
CA GLY A 49 19.10 13.92 -6.19
C GLY A 49 18.51 15.32 -6.02
N ARG A 50 18.18 15.99 -7.11
CA ARG A 50 17.67 17.37 -7.07
C ARG A 50 16.20 17.51 -6.66
N HIS A 51 15.47 16.43 -6.53
CA HIS A 51 14.09 16.44 -6.09
C HIS A 51 13.85 15.43 -4.96
N ARG A 52 12.85 15.69 -4.14
CA ARG A 52 12.41 14.78 -3.10
C ARG A 52 11.39 13.82 -3.68
N ALA A 53 11.62 12.54 -3.53
CA ALA A 53 10.74 11.51 -4.07
C ALA A 53 10.78 10.23 -3.26
N THR A 54 9.70 9.49 -3.31
CA THR A 54 9.62 8.08 -2.93
C THR A 54 8.43 7.45 -3.63
N ALA A 55 8.42 6.12 -3.74
CA ALA A 55 7.40 5.38 -4.46
C ALA A 55 7.28 3.95 -3.93
N ASP A 56 6.40 3.17 -4.54
CA ASP A 56 6.29 1.73 -4.36
C ASP A 56 6.18 1.38 -2.85
N PRO A 57 5.21 1.97 -2.15
CA PRO A 57 5.13 1.89 -0.70
C PRO A 57 4.49 0.60 -0.23
N VAL A 58 4.92 0.14 0.94
CA VAL A 58 4.21 -0.85 1.74
C VAL A 58 4.03 -0.35 3.15
N ILE A 59 2.83 -0.51 3.70
CA ILE A 59 2.54 -0.29 5.12
C ILE A 59 2.22 -1.61 5.78
N THR A 60 2.90 -1.89 6.89
CA THR A 60 2.72 -3.12 7.67
C THR A 60 2.46 -2.78 9.12
N LEU A 61 1.38 -3.37 9.66
CA LEU A 61 1.08 -3.30 11.08
C LEU A 61 1.91 -4.35 11.82
N PHE A 62 2.75 -3.91 12.76
CA PHE A 62 3.58 -4.79 13.56
C PHE A 62 3.74 -4.26 14.98
N GLN A 63 3.42 -5.09 15.97
CA GLN A 63 3.49 -4.75 17.41
C GLN A 63 2.77 -3.45 17.79
N GLY A 64 1.63 -3.17 17.12
CA GLY A 64 0.79 -2.00 17.39
C GLY A 64 1.24 -0.69 16.74
N ASP A 65 2.34 -0.70 15.99
CA ASP A 65 2.77 0.43 15.15
C ASP A 65 2.67 0.07 13.66
N TYR A 66 2.44 1.07 12.83
CA TYR A 66 2.51 0.98 11.36
C TYR A 66 3.93 1.27 10.90
N TYR A 67 4.47 0.46 10.03
CA TYR A 67 5.79 0.65 9.42
C TYR A 67 5.63 0.87 7.93
N LEU A 68 6.15 1.98 7.44
CA LEU A 68 6.15 2.36 6.03
C LEU A 68 7.55 2.21 5.46
N PHE A 69 7.67 1.35 4.45
CA PHE A 69 8.85 1.22 3.62
C PHE A 69 8.53 1.67 2.20
N SER A 70 9.51 2.19 1.47
CA SER A 70 9.32 2.67 0.11
C SER A 70 10.63 2.75 -0.65
N THR A 71 10.54 2.87 -1.96
CA THR A 71 11.68 2.97 -2.90
C THR A 71 12.60 4.14 -2.58
N ASN A 72 13.90 3.92 -2.71
CA ASN A 72 14.96 4.94 -2.70
C ASN A 72 15.09 5.72 -1.40
N GLN A 73 14.66 5.16 -0.28
CA GLN A 73 14.80 5.83 0.99
C GLN A 73 15.91 5.21 1.85
N TRP A 74 16.70 6.08 2.46
CA TRP A 74 17.76 5.71 3.39
C TRP A 74 17.25 5.23 4.75
N GLY A 75 15.97 4.97 4.83
CA GLY A 75 15.30 4.53 6.03
C GLY A 75 13.88 4.08 5.77
N TYR A 76 13.10 4.13 6.82
CA TYR A 76 11.68 3.83 6.84
C TYR A 76 11.02 4.67 7.92
N TRP A 77 9.72 4.66 7.95
CA TRP A 77 8.96 5.40 8.97
C TRP A 77 8.15 4.43 9.82
N TYR A 78 7.86 4.86 11.05
CA TYR A 78 6.83 4.23 11.86
C TYR A 78 5.85 5.28 12.38
N SER A 79 4.63 4.84 12.64
CA SER A 79 3.55 5.65 13.20
C SER A 79 2.64 4.77 14.07
N SER A 80 2.11 5.33 15.15
CA SER A 80 1.07 4.69 15.95
C SER A 80 -0.35 5.07 15.53
N ASP A 81 -0.48 6.02 14.58
CA ASP A 81 -1.77 6.62 14.24
C ASP A 81 -1.98 6.94 12.75
N MET A 82 -1.03 6.57 11.89
CA MET A 82 -0.98 6.88 10.45
C MET A 82 -0.96 8.39 10.09
N LEU A 83 -0.86 9.28 11.09
CA LEU A 83 -0.76 10.73 10.89
C LEU A 83 0.64 11.26 11.15
N HIS A 84 1.24 10.81 12.25
CA HIS A 84 2.52 11.27 12.71
C HIS A 84 3.57 10.20 12.43
N TRP A 85 4.38 10.44 11.40
CA TRP A 85 5.39 9.51 10.93
C TRP A 85 6.77 9.89 11.42
N ASN A 86 7.46 8.94 12.05
CA ASN A 86 8.80 9.10 12.59
C ASN A 86 9.80 8.37 11.71
N PHE A 87 10.76 9.10 11.15
CA PHE A 87 11.79 8.54 10.30
C PHE A 87 12.83 7.76 11.10
N VAL A 88 13.19 6.58 10.61
CA VAL A 88 14.28 5.75 11.13
C VAL A 88 15.29 5.52 10.01
N ARG A 89 16.50 6.04 10.18
CA ARG A 89 17.58 5.77 9.23
C ARG A 89 17.97 4.29 9.32
N ARG A 90 17.81 3.55 8.22
CA ARG A 90 18.09 2.10 8.20
C ARG A 90 19.51 1.76 8.62
N SER A 91 19.67 0.66 9.36
CA SER A 91 20.96 0.10 9.75
C SER A 91 21.47 -0.99 8.81
N PHE A 92 20.64 -1.45 7.90
CA PHE A 92 20.95 -2.42 6.85
C PHE A 92 21.29 -1.72 5.52
N LEU A 93 21.77 -2.46 4.52
CA LEU A 93 22.27 -1.94 3.24
C LEU A 93 23.30 -0.82 3.45
N LYS A 94 24.37 -1.16 4.13
CA LYS A 94 25.49 -0.26 4.36
C LYS A 94 26.48 -0.29 3.17
N PRO A 95 27.34 0.72 2.99
CA PRO A 95 28.31 0.76 1.88
C PRO A 95 29.25 -0.46 1.80
N TRP A 96 29.42 -1.18 2.88
CA TRP A 96 30.23 -2.41 2.90
C TRP A 96 29.45 -3.70 2.59
N HIS A 97 28.10 -3.62 2.47
CA HIS A 97 27.30 -4.72 1.97
C HIS A 97 27.43 -4.78 0.44
N HIS A 98 27.35 -5.98 -0.11
CA HIS A 98 27.41 -6.16 -1.56
C HIS A 98 26.18 -5.59 -2.32
N VAL A 99 25.08 -5.33 -1.60
CA VAL A 99 23.84 -4.67 -2.06
C VAL A 99 23.55 -3.46 -1.18
N TYR A 100 24.27 -2.39 -1.32
CA TYR A 100 24.13 -1.22 -0.45
C TYR A 100 23.42 -0.04 -1.11
N ASP A 101 23.40 -0.04 -2.41
CA ASP A 101 23.05 1.11 -3.26
C ASP A 101 21.60 1.52 -3.09
N ASP A 102 20.72 0.54 -2.91
CA ASP A 102 19.31 0.79 -3.09
C ASP A 102 18.39 -0.15 -2.33
N LEU A 103 17.16 0.33 -2.12
CA LEU A 103 16.01 -0.50 -1.78
C LEU A 103 14.84 -0.02 -2.65
N CYS A 104 14.57 -0.73 -3.74
CA CYS A 104 13.43 -0.45 -4.62
C CYS A 104 12.29 -1.42 -4.30
N ALA A 105 11.06 -0.91 -4.37
CA ALA A 105 9.84 -1.70 -4.22
C ALA A 105 9.92 -2.70 -3.05
N PRO A 106 10.01 -2.23 -1.80
CA PRO A 106 10.16 -3.12 -0.66
C PRO A 106 8.91 -3.95 -0.41
N ALA A 107 9.12 -5.20 -0.05
CA ALA A 107 8.10 -6.09 0.49
C ALA A 107 8.32 -6.34 1.97
N THR A 108 7.26 -6.55 2.70
CA THR A 108 7.29 -6.87 4.13
C THR A 108 6.47 -8.12 4.43
N LEU A 109 6.85 -8.83 5.49
CA LEU A 109 6.08 -9.93 6.02
C LEU A 109 6.20 -9.98 7.54
N VAL A 110 5.08 -10.15 8.23
CA VAL A 110 5.07 -10.42 9.67
C VAL A 110 5.03 -11.93 9.89
N LEU A 111 6.07 -12.46 10.53
CA LEU A 111 6.19 -13.86 10.87
C LEU A 111 6.35 -14.03 12.39
N GLY A 112 5.23 -14.20 13.07
CA GLY A 112 5.20 -14.23 14.54
C GLY A 112 5.59 -12.87 15.14
N ASP A 113 6.68 -12.84 15.90
CA ASP A 113 7.25 -11.65 16.53
C ASP A 113 8.31 -10.93 15.68
N THR A 114 8.42 -11.31 14.42
CA THR A 114 9.47 -10.84 13.53
C THR A 114 8.88 -10.15 12.29
N LEU A 115 9.38 -8.96 11.98
CA LEU A 115 9.14 -8.26 10.73
C LEU A 115 10.26 -8.57 9.76
N LEU A 116 9.91 -9.10 8.60
CA LEU A 116 10.81 -9.34 7.46
C LEU A 116 10.69 -8.21 6.46
N VAL A 117 11.82 -7.85 5.81
CA VAL A 117 11.87 -6.87 4.72
C VAL A 117 12.75 -7.42 3.61
N LEU A 118 12.21 -7.41 2.40
CA LEU A 118 12.88 -7.71 1.15
C LEU A 118 12.66 -6.52 0.20
N GLY A 119 13.59 -6.28 -0.72
CA GLY A 119 13.40 -5.26 -1.76
C GLY A 119 14.35 -5.50 -2.91
N SER A 120 14.00 -4.96 -4.06
CA SER A 120 14.83 -5.00 -5.26
C SER A 120 16.04 -4.10 -5.11
N THR A 121 17.16 -4.50 -5.68
CA THR A 121 18.36 -3.68 -5.85
C THR A 121 18.93 -3.88 -7.25
N TYR A 122 19.80 -2.99 -7.70
CA TYR A 122 20.52 -3.17 -8.98
C TYR A 122 21.63 -4.23 -8.90
N SER A 123 21.97 -4.68 -7.71
CA SER A 123 22.79 -5.87 -7.50
C SER A 123 21.99 -7.15 -7.76
N LYS A 124 22.69 -8.23 -8.08
CA LYS A 124 22.03 -9.52 -8.39
C LYS A 124 21.48 -10.26 -7.18
N ASN A 125 21.89 -9.88 -5.97
CA ASN A 125 21.56 -10.56 -4.74
C ASN A 125 20.71 -9.66 -3.85
N PHE A 126 19.57 -10.17 -3.41
CA PHE A 126 18.65 -9.47 -2.52
C PHE A 126 18.71 -10.11 -1.12
N PRO A 127 19.35 -9.48 -0.13
CA PRO A 127 19.27 -9.99 1.22
C PRO A 127 17.88 -9.80 1.80
N LEU A 128 17.42 -10.78 2.55
CA LEU A 128 16.22 -10.68 3.37
C LEU A 128 16.61 -10.26 4.78
N TRP A 129 16.06 -9.17 5.24
CA TRP A 129 16.33 -8.59 6.55
C TRP A 129 15.22 -8.92 7.54
N MET A 130 15.57 -9.06 8.82
CA MET A 130 14.61 -9.34 9.88
C MET A 130 14.83 -8.49 11.12
N SER A 131 13.75 -8.16 11.81
CA SER A 131 13.79 -7.41 13.07
C SER A 131 12.64 -7.80 14.00
N THR A 132 12.95 -7.96 15.29
CA THR A 132 11.95 -8.02 16.36
C THR A 132 11.75 -6.66 17.06
N ALA A 133 12.53 -5.66 16.68
CA ALA A 133 12.48 -4.31 17.23
C ALA A 133 12.84 -3.27 16.18
N PRO A 134 12.04 -3.14 15.08
CA PRO A 134 12.33 -2.21 14.00
C PRO A 134 12.32 -0.75 14.47
N LYS A 135 11.45 -0.37 15.37
CA LYS A 135 11.43 0.98 15.98
C LYS A 135 12.77 1.36 16.64
N LYS A 136 13.55 0.38 17.08
CA LYS A 136 14.89 0.57 17.64
C LYS A 136 15.99 0.39 16.60
N ASN A 137 15.63 0.24 15.33
CA ASN A 137 16.56 0.02 14.20
C ASN A 137 17.49 -1.20 14.41
N ARG A 138 16.95 -2.28 14.96
CA ARG A 138 17.72 -3.51 15.23
C ARG A 138 17.41 -4.54 14.15
N TRP A 139 18.26 -4.61 13.16
CA TRP A 139 18.12 -5.50 12.01
C TRP A 139 19.26 -6.48 11.91
N LYS A 140 18.98 -7.66 11.40
CA LYS A 140 19.95 -8.68 11.01
C LYS A 140 19.53 -9.32 9.69
N GLU A 141 20.47 -9.89 8.98
CA GLU A 141 20.17 -10.66 7.78
C GLU A 141 19.52 -11.99 8.19
N ALA A 142 18.37 -12.30 7.59
CA ALA A 142 17.74 -13.61 7.68
C ALA A 142 18.29 -14.53 6.58
N VAL A 143 18.52 -13.95 5.40
CA VAL A 143 19.12 -14.60 4.23
C VAL A 143 20.07 -13.61 3.58
N ASP A 144 21.33 -14.01 3.41
CA ASP A 144 22.38 -13.17 2.82
C ASP A 144 22.14 -12.91 1.33
N SER A 145 21.66 -13.91 0.60
CA SER A 145 21.36 -13.80 -0.82
C SER A 145 20.12 -14.61 -1.18
N PHE A 146 19.10 -13.91 -1.66
CA PHE A 146 17.94 -14.54 -2.26
C PHE A 146 18.32 -15.00 -3.68
N GLN A 147 18.23 -16.30 -3.97
CA GLN A 147 18.75 -16.88 -5.23
C GLN A 147 18.01 -16.45 -6.49
N ALA A 148 16.82 -15.92 -6.33
CA ALA A 148 16.02 -15.43 -7.43
C ALA A 148 16.06 -13.91 -7.41
N GLY A 149 16.68 -13.28 -8.38
CA GLY A 149 16.60 -11.85 -8.59
C GLY A 149 15.15 -11.44 -8.77
N ALA A 150 14.45 -11.19 -7.65
CA ALA A 150 13.05 -10.83 -7.65
C ALA A 150 12.93 -9.31 -7.69
N TRP A 151 12.48 -8.75 -8.81
CA TRP A 151 12.10 -7.35 -8.90
C TRP A 151 10.65 -7.17 -8.46
N ASP A 152 10.41 -6.08 -7.72
CA ASP A 152 9.11 -5.72 -7.15
C ASP A 152 8.46 -6.88 -6.40
N PRO A 153 9.13 -7.37 -5.34
CA PRO A 153 8.62 -8.50 -4.59
C PRO A 153 7.38 -8.15 -3.78
N GLY A 154 6.45 -9.10 -3.66
CA GLY A 154 5.37 -9.10 -2.70
C GLY A 154 5.44 -10.37 -1.86
N LEU A 155 5.46 -10.25 -0.54
CA LEU A 155 5.49 -11.39 0.39
C LEU A 155 4.11 -11.61 1.00
N PHE A 156 3.68 -12.86 1.07
CA PHE A 156 2.39 -13.23 1.64
C PHE A 156 2.50 -14.47 2.54
N LEU A 157 1.92 -14.38 3.72
CA LEU A 157 1.74 -15.52 4.64
C LEU A 157 0.28 -15.94 4.60
N ASP A 158 0.04 -17.18 4.18
CA ASP A 158 -1.31 -17.73 4.15
C ASP A 158 -1.74 -18.26 5.54
N ASP A 159 -3.05 -18.47 5.71
CA ASP A 159 -3.66 -18.94 6.96
C ASP A 159 -3.15 -20.34 7.36
N ASP A 160 -2.73 -21.16 6.41
CA ASP A 160 -2.12 -22.47 6.65
C ASP A 160 -0.64 -22.41 7.04
N GLY A 161 -0.07 -21.20 7.08
CA GLY A 161 1.31 -20.93 7.46
C GLY A 161 2.33 -21.07 6.35
N ARG A 162 1.93 -21.33 5.10
CA ARG A 162 2.81 -21.27 3.94
C ARG A 162 3.10 -19.83 3.56
N ILE A 163 4.29 -19.61 3.00
CA ILE A 163 4.75 -18.29 2.58
C ILE A 163 4.88 -18.31 1.06
N TYR A 164 4.46 -17.21 0.45
CA TYR A 164 4.53 -17.01 -0.99
C TYR A 164 5.25 -15.72 -1.33
N LEU A 165 6.00 -15.75 -2.42
CA LEU A 165 6.63 -14.58 -3.03
C LEU A 165 6.01 -14.36 -4.41
N TYR A 166 5.59 -13.14 -4.65
CA TYR A 166 5.19 -12.66 -5.98
C TYR A 166 6.23 -11.67 -6.46
N HIS A 167 6.53 -11.66 -7.76
CA HIS A 167 7.54 -10.75 -8.29
C HIS A 167 7.40 -10.53 -9.79
N GLY A 168 7.91 -9.41 -10.26
CA GLY A 168 7.99 -9.03 -11.66
C GLY A 168 7.91 -7.52 -11.80
N SER A 169 8.78 -6.98 -12.64
CA SER A 169 8.74 -5.59 -13.09
C SER A 169 9.32 -5.58 -14.50
N SER A 170 8.44 -5.55 -15.51
CA SER A 170 8.87 -5.74 -16.90
C SER A 170 7.80 -5.30 -17.90
N ASN A 171 8.25 -4.88 -19.06
CA ASN A 171 7.42 -4.71 -20.26
C ASN A 171 7.38 -5.94 -21.17
N LEU A 172 8.02 -7.05 -20.78
CA LEU A 172 8.13 -8.28 -21.57
C LEU A 172 7.67 -9.51 -20.79
N TYR A 173 7.95 -9.54 -19.50
CA TYR A 173 7.76 -10.71 -18.65
C TYR A 173 6.55 -10.53 -17.73
N PRO A 174 5.90 -11.62 -17.32
CA PRO A 174 4.72 -11.58 -16.44
C PRO A 174 5.08 -11.33 -14.97
N ILE A 175 4.05 -11.26 -14.14
CA ILE A 175 4.18 -11.51 -12.71
C ILE A 175 4.29 -13.02 -12.49
N TYR A 176 5.27 -13.39 -11.68
CA TYR A 176 5.53 -14.76 -11.23
C TYR A 176 5.21 -14.96 -9.77
N GLY A 177 5.01 -16.21 -9.38
CA GLY A 177 4.81 -16.59 -7.99
C GLY A 177 5.64 -17.83 -7.61
N TRP A 178 6.06 -17.87 -6.35
CA TRP A 178 6.77 -18.99 -5.72
C TRP A 178 6.21 -19.30 -4.35
N GLU A 179 6.26 -20.56 -3.97
CA GLU A 179 6.20 -20.94 -2.57
C GLU A 179 7.61 -20.80 -1.94
N ILE A 180 7.68 -20.33 -0.70
CA ILE A 180 8.89 -20.10 0.05
C ILE A 180 8.97 -21.10 1.20
N ASP A 181 10.09 -21.82 1.32
CA ASP A 181 10.35 -22.67 2.47
C ASP A 181 10.46 -21.83 3.76
N ARG A 182 9.58 -22.11 4.70
CA ARG A 182 9.48 -21.33 5.93
C ARG A 182 10.73 -21.44 6.82
N SER A 183 11.50 -22.51 6.71
CA SER A 183 12.68 -22.75 7.55
C SER A 183 13.94 -22.10 7.01
N THR A 184 14.07 -22.08 5.68
CA THR A 184 15.23 -21.53 4.98
C THR A 184 14.98 -20.13 4.41
N LEU A 185 13.70 -19.72 4.29
CA LEU A 185 13.24 -18.50 3.62
C LEU A 185 13.74 -18.41 2.17
N GLN A 186 13.86 -19.55 1.48
CA GLN A 186 14.27 -19.67 0.09
C GLN A 186 13.13 -20.23 -0.77
N PRO A 187 13.08 -19.90 -2.06
CA PRO A 187 12.10 -20.46 -2.98
C PRO A 187 12.14 -21.98 -3.07
N ILE A 188 10.97 -22.60 -3.23
CA ILE A 188 10.79 -24.04 -3.46
C ILE A 188 10.46 -24.26 -4.92
N GLY A 189 11.30 -25.04 -5.62
CA GLY A 189 11.07 -25.40 -7.03
C GLY A 189 11.18 -24.22 -8.00
N GLU A 190 10.43 -24.29 -9.10
CA GLU A 190 10.43 -23.26 -10.13
C GLU A 190 9.28 -22.28 -9.92
N HIS A 191 9.49 -21.02 -10.30
CA HIS A 191 8.41 -20.03 -10.27
C HIS A 191 7.35 -20.33 -11.33
N GLN A 192 6.13 -19.92 -11.04
CA GLN A 192 4.99 -20.05 -11.93
C GLN A 192 4.63 -18.70 -12.52
N GLU A 193 4.32 -18.66 -13.82
CA GLU A 193 3.70 -17.49 -14.43
C GLU A 193 2.26 -17.37 -13.91
N LEU A 194 1.89 -16.19 -13.43
CA LEU A 194 0.58 -15.95 -12.83
C LEU A 194 -0.32 -15.05 -13.68
N ILE A 195 0.14 -13.85 -14.01
CA ILE A 195 -0.65 -12.85 -14.76
C ILE A 195 0.22 -12.05 -15.72
N ARG A 196 -0.40 -11.59 -16.81
CA ARG A 196 0.18 -10.69 -17.84
C ARG A 196 -0.76 -9.50 -18.06
N LEU A 197 -0.24 -8.45 -18.66
CA LEU A 197 -1.06 -7.37 -19.23
C LEU A 197 -1.76 -7.84 -20.51
N HIS A 198 -2.92 -7.26 -20.71
CA HIS A 198 -3.73 -7.42 -21.92
C HIS A 198 -4.19 -6.05 -22.46
N PRO A 199 -3.27 -5.16 -22.87
CA PRO A 199 -3.61 -3.77 -23.23
C PRO A 199 -4.54 -3.68 -24.45
N ASP A 200 -4.63 -4.71 -25.27
CA ASP A 200 -5.59 -4.79 -26.37
C ASP A 200 -7.04 -4.95 -25.88
N VAL A 201 -7.21 -5.51 -24.68
CA VAL A 201 -8.51 -5.76 -24.05
C VAL A 201 -8.80 -4.72 -22.96
N HIS A 202 -7.78 -4.40 -22.17
CA HIS A 202 -7.88 -3.49 -21.03
C HIS A 202 -7.19 -2.17 -21.35
N GLY A 203 -7.94 -1.19 -21.82
CA GLY A 203 -7.40 0.07 -22.33
C GLY A 203 -6.56 0.85 -21.33
N TRP A 204 -6.87 0.77 -20.03
CA TRP A 204 -6.11 1.43 -18.99
C TRP A 204 -4.68 0.88 -18.81
N GLU A 205 -4.41 -0.35 -19.26
CA GLU A 205 -3.09 -0.97 -19.25
C GLU A 205 -2.17 -0.46 -20.39
N ARG A 206 -2.68 0.34 -21.33
CA ARG A 206 -1.86 0.90 -22.41
C ARG A 206 -0.91 1.95 -21.87
N PHE A 207 0.27 1.99 -22.45
CA PHE A 207 1.25 3.03 -22.14
C PHE A 207 0.78 4.41 -22.62
N GLY A 208 1.42 5.48 -22.14
CA GLY A 208 1.09 6.87 -22.48
C GLY A 208 0.26 7.59 -21.44
N GLU A 209 0.41 8.92 -21.39
CA GLU A 209 -0.28 9.79 -20.42
C GLU A 209 -1.82 9.69 -20.50
N TYR A 210 -2.34 9.30 -21.66
CA TYR A 210 -3.76 9.10 -21.93
C TYR A 210 -4.10 7.65 -22.29
N ASN A 211 -3.22 6.70 -21.97
CA ASN A 211 -3.34 5.27 -22.35
C ASN A 211 -3.50 5.07 -23.88
N ASP A 212 -2.88 5.90 -24.67
CA ASP A 212 -3.03 5.98 -26.13
C ASP A 212 -1.75 5.60 -26.92
N ASP A 213 -0.65 5.29 -26.25
CA ASP A 213 0.57 4.84 -26.90
C ASP A 213 0.47 3.34 -27.23
N ASN A 214 0.39 3.05 -28.52
CA ASN A 214 0.37 1.67 -29.04
C ASN A 214 1.74 1.20 -29.53
N PHE A 215 2.80 1.97 -29.34
CA PHE A 215 4.15 1.63 -29.80
C PHE A 215 5.05 1.13 -28.66
N LEU A 216 4.90 1.69 -27.49
CA LEU A 216 5.65 1.27 -26.31
C LEU A 216 4.88 0.21 -25.53
N SER A 217 5.58 -0.85 -25.14
CA SER A 217 5.01 -1.90 -24.31
C SER A 217 4.87 -1.41 -22.88
N PRO A 218 3.69 -1.52 -22.28
CA PRO A 218 3.48 -1.14 -20.90
C PRO A 218 4.20 -2.07 -19.93
N PHE A 219 4.53 -1.55 -18.75
CA PHE A 219 5.07 -2.34 -17.65
C PHE A 219 3.94 -2.98 -16.83
N ILE A 220 4.18 -4.21 -16.39
CA ILE A 220 3.49 -4.85 -15.27
C ILE A 220 4.48 -4.98 -14.11
N GLU A 221 4.07 -4.55 -12.93
CA GLU A 221 4.95 -4.52 -11.76
C GLU A 221 4.16 -4.52 -10.45
N GLY A 222 4.82 -4.36 -9.29
CA GLY A 222 4.15 -4.08 -8.03
C GLY A 222 3.24 -5.20 -7.52
N ALA A 223 3.66 -6.44 -7.64
CA ALA A 223 2.86 -7.59 -7.24
C ALA A 223 2.57 -7.58 -5.74
N TRP A 224 1.29 -7.58 -5.35
CA TRP A 224 0.86 -7.65 -3.97
C TRP A 224 -0.30 -8.62 -3.80
N MET A 225 -0.27 -9.45 -2.73
CA MET A 225 -1.34 -10.39 -2.44
C MET A 225 -2.14 -9.99 -1.22
N THR A 226 -3.46 -9.99 -1.36
CA THR A 226 -4.42 -9.84 -0.27
C THR A 226 -5.36 -11.04 -0.26
N LYS A 227 -5.78 -11.50 0.93
CA LYS A 227 -6.78 -12.55 1.09
C LYS A 227 -8.01 -12.00 1.79
N HIS A 228 -9.17 -12.22 1.23
CA HIS A 228 -10.45 -11.84 1.83
C HIS A 228 -11.55 -12.82 1.45
N GLY A 229 -12.42 -13.19 2.42
CA GLY A 229 -13.55 -14.08 2.16
C GLY A 229 -13.16 -15.46 1.57
N GLY A 230 -11.92 -15.93 1.83
CA GLY A 230 -11.39 -17.18 1.28
C GLY A 230 -10.83 -17.07 -0.14
N LYS A 231 -10.92 -15.90 -0.78
CA LYS A 231 -10.34 -15.61 -2.10
C LYS A 231 -9.01 -14.87 -2.00
N TYR A 232 -8.19 -15.05 -3.00
CA TYR A 232 -6.87 -14.41 -3.16
C TYR A 232 -6.97 -13.33 -4.22
N TYR A 233 -6.41 -12.15 -3.93
CA TYR A 233 -6.44 -10.96 -4.76
C TYR A 233 -5.01 -10.58 -5.10
N LEU A 234 -4.55 -10.97 -6.30
CA LEU A 234 -3.23 -10.63 -6.81
C LEU A 234 -3.29 -9.28 -7.52
N GLN A 235 -2.76 -8.27 -6.86
CA GLN A 235 -2.69 -6.89 -7.33
C GLN A 235 -1.45 -6.68 -8.19
N TYR A 236 -1.50 -5.70 -9.11
CA TYR A 236 -0.38 -5.31 -9.96
C TYR A 236 -0.51 -3.86 -10.40
N GLY A 237 0.61 -3.17 -10.60
CA GLY A 237 0.69 -1.82 -11.14
C GLY A 237 0.90 -1.82 -12.65
N ALA A 238 0.27 -0.87 -13.36
CA ALA A 238 0.41 -0.60 -14.79
C ALA A 238 -0.04 0.83 -15.11
N PRO A 239 0.26 1.40 -16.32
CA PRO A 239 1.18 0.90 -17.34
C PRO A 239 2.62 1.39 -17.16
N GLY A 240 2.86 2.41 -16.33
CA GLY A 240 4.16 3.01 -16.11
C GLY A 240 4.12 4.08 -15.04
N THR A 241 5.03 4.00 -14.11
CA THR A 241 5.06 4.77 -12.85
C THR A 241 5.24 6.29 -13.03
N GLU A 242 5.64 6.73 -14.22
CA GLU A 242 5.83 8.14 -14.56
C GLU A 242 4.57 8.83 -15.08
N GLN A 243 3.49 8.08 -15.31
CA GLN A 243 2.28 8.57 -15.97
C GLN A 243 1.14 8.83 -15.00
N SER A 244 0.29 9.80 -15.32
CA SER A 244 -0.89 10.13 -14.51
C SER A 244 -1.89 8.98 -14.44
N GLY A 245 -1.94 8.14 -15.47
CA GLY A 245 -2.77 6.94 -15.55
C GLY A 245 -2.20 5.72 -14.83
N TYR A 246 -1.10 5.85 -14.09
CA TYR A 246 -0.56 4.77 -13.29
C TYR A 246 -1.54 4.33 -12.22
N GLY A 247 -1.96 3.08 -12.25
CA GLY A 247 -2.98 2.53 -11.37
C GLY A 247 -2.71 1.08 -11.01
N ASP A 248 -3.55 0.52 -10.15
CA ASP A 248 -3.48 -0.90 -9.80
C ASP A 248 -4.72 -1.66 -10.30
N GLY A 249 -4.45 -2.76 -11.00
CA GLY A 249 -5.42 -3.79 -11.30
C GLY A 249 -5.30 -4.97 -10.34
N VAL A 250 -6.28 -5.86 -10.38
CA VAL A 250 -6.31 -7.06 -9.56
C VAL A 250 -6.90 -8.24 -10.29
N TYR A 251 -6.30 -9.40 -10.08
CA TYR A 251 -6.83 -10.69 -10.48
C TYR A 251 -7.23 -11.48 -9.24
N THR A 252 -8.29 -12.28 -9.32
CA THR A 252 -8.79 -13.09 -8.20
C THR A 252 -8.66 -14.58 -8.46
N GLY A 253 -8.43 -15.36 -7.41
CA GLY A 253 -8.30 -16.83 -7.49
C GLY A 253 -8.68 -17.51 -6.19
N ASP A 254 -8.78 -18.84 -6.25
CA ASP A 254 -9.07 -19.68 -5.08
C ASP A 254 -7.81 -20.31 -4.48
N HIS A 255 -6.65 -20.03 -5.06
CA HIS A 255 -5.36 -20.51 -4.58
C HIS A 255 -4.29 -19.42 -4.71
N PRO A 256 -3.31 -19.31 -3.80
CA PRO A 256 -2.29 -18.25 -3.83
C PRO A 256 -1.38 -18.26 -5.06
N LEU A 257 -1.28 -19.37 -5.77
CA LEU A 257 -0.57 -19.48 -7.06
C LEU A 257 -1.52 -19.62 -8.26
N GLY A 258 -2.82 -19.25 -8.07
CA GLY A 258 -3.81 -19.27 -9.13
C GLY A 258 -4.42 -20.66 -9.42
N PRO A 259 -5.13 -20.81 -10.55
CA PRO A 259 -5.28 -19.81 -11.61
C PRO A 259 -6.05 -18.56 -11.17
N PHE A 260 -5.72 -17.45 -11.84
CA PHE A 260 -6.33 -16.15 -11.55
C PHE A 260 -7.25 -15.69 -12.68
N THR A 261 -8.31 -14.98 -12.31
CA THR A 261 -9.26 -14.33 -13.22
C THR A 261 -9.24 -12.83 -13.01
N TYR A 262 -9.22 -12.06 -14.09
CA TYR A 262 -9.29 -10.60 -14.06
C TYR A 262 -10.55 -10.15 -13.32
N GLN A 263 -10.42 -9.29 -12.32
CA GLN A 263 -11.55 -8.74 -11.59
C GLN A 263 -12.34 -7.79 -12.49
N GLU A 264 -13.65 -7.87 -12.45
CA GLU A 264 -14.51 -6.86 -13.02
C GLU A 264 -14.25 -5.50 -12.38
N HIS A 265 -14.43 -4.41 -13.13
CA HIS A 265 -14.24 -3.04 -12.67
C HIS A 265 -12.78 -2.65 -12.31
N ASN A 266 -11.78 -3.28 -12.95
CA ASN A 266 -10.41 -2.77 -12.92
C ASN A 266 -10.26 -1.51 -13.80
N PRO A 267 -9.31 -0.60 -13.46
CA PRO A 267 -8.40 -0.65 -12.32
C PRO A 267 -9.14 -0.37 -11.01
N PHE A 268 -8.78 -1.10 -9.95
CA PHE A 268 -9.42 -0.93 -8.64
C PHE A 268 -8.85 0.26 -7.86
N SER A 269 -7.64 0.69 -8.17
CA SER A 269 -6.99 1.88 -7.64
C SER A 269 -6.48 2.75 -8.79
N TYR A 270 -7.12 3.91 -9.01
CA TYR A 270 -6.86 4.73 -10.18
C TYR A 270 -7.24 6.19 -9.92
N LYS A 271 -6.36 7.13 -10.25
CA LYS A 271 -6.62 8.56 -10.13
C LYS A 271 -5.83 9.35 -11.17
N PRO A 272 -6.31 9.41 -12.42
CA PRO A 272 -5.57 10.02 -13.53
C PRO A 272 -5.57 11.56 -13.50
N GLY A 273 -6.35 12.19 -12.65
CA GLY A 273 -6.52 13.65 -12.59
C GLY A 273 -6.43 14.23 -11.19
N GLY A 274 -6.45 15.55 -11.09
CA GLY A 274 -6.30 16.30 -9.85
C GLY A 274 -4.85 16.52 -9.45
N PHE A 275 -4.62 16.99 -8.22
CA PHE A 275 -3.29 17.24 -7.69
C PHE A 275 -2.56 15.92 -7.34
N ALA A 276 -3.28 15.01 -6.68
CA ALA A 276 -2.78 13.69 -6.29
C ALA A 276 -3.10 12.66 -7.38
N ARG A 277 -2.29 12.61 -8.44
CA ARG A 277 -2.47 11.71 -9.58
C ARG A 277 -1.80 10.36 -9.36
N GLY A 278 -2.12 9.37 -10.19
CA GLY A 278 -1.56 8.03 -10.12
C GLY A 278 -2.43 7.10 -9.28
N ALA A 279 -1.88 6.48 -8.27
CA ALA A 279 -2.44 5.47 -7.35
C ALA A 279 -2.09 4.02 -7.73
N GLY A 280 -0.94 3.83 -8.40
CA GLY A 280 -0.41 2.51 -8.76
C GLY A 280 0.74 2.05 -7.88
N HIS A 281 1.16 0.81 -8.08
CA HIS A 281 2.17 0.08 -7.33
C HIS A 281 1.94 0.21 -5.83
N GLY A 282 0.81 -0.28 -5.40
CA GLY A 282 0.36 -0.15 -4.04
C GLY A 282 0.27 -1.47 -3.28
N ALA A 283 -0.02 -1.34 -2.00
CA ALA A 283 -0.22 -2.44 -1.08
C ALA A 283 -1.49 -2.22 -0.27
N THR A 284 -2.38 -3.21 -0.28
CA THR A 284 -3.60 -3.20 0.54
C THR A 284 -3.31 -3.82 1.90
N PHE A 285 -3.73 -3.15 2.96
CA PHE A 285 -3.47 -3.55 4.34
C PHE A 285 -4.66 -3.23 5.26
N GLN A 286 -4.64 -3.77 6.47
CA GLN A 286 -5.60 -3.44 7.51
C GLN A 286 -4.97 -2.57 8.61
N ASP A 287 -5.77 -1.63 9.13
CA ASP A 287 -5.40 -0.87 10.31
C ASP A 287 -5.63 -1.66 11.61
N LEU A 288 -5.31 -1.05 12.77
CA LEU A 288 -5.50 -1.63 14.10
C LEU A 288 -6.96 -2.01 14.41
N PHE A 289 -7.91 -1.42 13.69
CA PHE A 289 -9.34 -1.63 13.88
C PHE A 289 -9.92 -2.64 12.87
N GLY A 290 -9.09 -3.10 11.92
CA GLY A 290 -9.49 -4.00 10.84
C GLY A 290 -10.12 -3.30 9.64
N ASN A 291 -10.00 -1.97 9.52
CA ASN A 291 -10.40 -1.25 8.31
C ASN A 291 -9.36 -1.47 7.21
N TRP A 292 -9.83 -1.60 5.98
CA TRP A 292 -8.99 -1.76 4.82
C TRP A 292 -8.49 -0.42 4.29
N TRP A 293 -7.23 -0.41 3.92
CA TRP A 293 -6.53 0.71 3.35
C TRP A 293 -5.67 0.26 2.19
N HIS A 294 -5.42 1.18 1.26
CA HIS A 294 -4.47 1.01 0.20
C HIS A 294 -3.44 2.14 0.24
N VAL A 295 -2.17 1.80 0.22
CA VAL A 295 -1.08 2.76 0.09
C VAL A 295 -0.48 2.61 -1.30
N SER A 296 -0.23 3.72 -2.01
CA SER A 296 0.26 3.65 -3.38
C SER A 296 1.12 4.84 -3.77
N THR A 297 1.76 4.73 -4.92
CA THR A 297 2.54 5.78 -5.53
C THR A 297 1.64 6.86 -6.11
N MET A 298 1.94 8.12 -5.78
CA MET A 298 1.38 9.30 -6.43
C MET A 298 2.39 9.93 -7.38
N VAL A 299 1.92 10.36 -8.53
CA VAL A 299 2.73 11.01 -9.57
C VAL A 299 2.60 12.52 -9.44
N VAL A 300 3.71 13.21 -9.19
CA VAL A 300 3.74 14.68 -9.01
C VAL A 300 4.34 15.39 -10.23
N ASN A 301 5.45 14.87 -10.77
CA ASN A 301 6.09 15.30 -12.02
C ASN A 301 6.37 16.81 -12.14
N MET A 302 6.74 17.46 -11.04
CA MET A 302 7.03 18.90 -11.07
C MET A 302 8.38 19.23 -11.71
N LYS A 303 9.38 18.37 -11.49
CA LYS A 303 10.76 18.57 -11.95
C LYS A 303 11.31 17.39 -12.73
N ASN A 304 10.81 16.22 -12.48
CA ASN A 304 11.25 14.96 -13.07
C ASN A 304 10.08 13.99 -13.15
N ASN A 305 10.06 13.12 -14.15
CA ASN A 305 9.01 12.11 -14.34
C ASN A 305 8.93 11.10 -13.17
N PHE A 306 10.03 10.92 -12.45
CA PHE A 306 10.07 10.08 -11.24
C PHE A 306 9.93 10.89 -9.93
N GLU A 307 9.43 12.11 -10.00
CA GLU A 307 9.06 12.86 -8.81
C GLU A 307 7.71 12.35 -8.28
N ARG A 308 7.80 11.41 -7.34
CA ARG A 308 6.67 10.66 -6.81
C ARG A 308 6.52 10.90 -5.30
N ARG A 309 5.32 10.65 -4.80
CA ARG A 309 4.95 10.74 -3.37
C ARG A 309 4.11 9.53 -3.00
N ILE A 310 3.67 9.48 -1.76
CA ILE A 310 2.84 8.39 -1.22
C ILE A 310 1.45 8.91 -0.89
N GLY A 311 0.44 8.18 -1.37
CA GLY A 311 -0.94 8.35 -1.00
C GLY A 311 -1.44 7.18 -0.16
N ILE A 312 -2.34 7.44 0.78
CA ILE A 312 -3.11 6.44 1.52
C ILE A 312 -4.58 6.66 1.20
N TRP A 313 -5.29 5.58 0.93
CA TRP A 313 -6.67 5.61 0.44
C TRP A 313 -7.53 4.63 1.23
N PRO A 314 -8.78 4.99 1.57
CA PRO A 314 -9.75 4.01 2.04
C PRO A 314 -9.96 2.91 1.00
N ALA A 315 -9.99 1.67 1.44
CA ALA A 315 -10.21 0.49 0.61
C ALA A 315 -11.25 -0.43 1.22
N GLY A 316 -11.75 -1.38 0.46
CA GLY A 316 -12.71 -2.36 0.96
C GLY A 316 -13.05 -3.40 -0.08
N PHE A 317 -13.98 -4.26 0.31
CA PHE A 317 -14.60 -5.26 -0.54
C PHE A 317 -16.11 -5.05 -0.50
N ASP A 318 -16.76 -5.08 -1.65
CA ASP A 318 -18.21 -4.99 -1.73
C ASP A 318 -18.87 -6.36 -1.44
N GLU A 319 -20.21 -6.41 -1.57
CA GLU A 319 -21.00 -7.62 -1.30
C GLU A 319 -20.68 -8.77 -2.27
N ASP A 320 -20.21 -8.46 -3.47
CA ASP A 320 -19.79 -9.43 -4.49
C ASP A 320 -18.32 -9.83 -4.36
N GLY A 321 -17.62 -9.25 -3.38
CA GLY A 321 -16.18 -9.49 -3.13
C GLY A 321 -15.27 -8.74 -4.09
N ILE A 322 -15.74 -7.65 -4.70
CA ILE A 322 -14.91 -6.79 -5.54
C ILE A 322 -14.04 -5.90 -4.64
N LEU A 323 -12.73 -6.00 -4.80
CA LEU A 323 -11.79 -5.08 -4.16
C LEU A 323 -11.90 -3.71 -4.82
N TYR A 324 -12.04 -2.66 -4.01
CA TYR A 324 -12.08 -1.28 -4.46
C TYR A 324 -11.24 -0.35 -3.58
N VAL A 325 -10.84 0.78 -4.15
CA VAL A 325 -10.12 1.86 -3.45
C VAL A 325 -10.80 3.20 -3.75
N ASN A 326 -11.07 3.97 -2.70
CA ASN A 326 -11.64 5.30 -2.86
C ASN A 326 -10.55 6.35 -3.11
N THR A 327 -10.18 6.55 -4.37
CA THR A 327 -9.22 7.56 -4.82
C THR A 327 -9.86 8.89 -5.19
N SER A 328 -11.18 8.92 -5.40
CA SER A 328 -11.92 10.06 -5.98
C SER A 328 -11.78 11.34 -5.17
N PHE A 329 -11.71 11.25 -3.86
CA PHE A 329 -11.56 12.38 -2.96
C PHE A 329 -10.12 12.58 -2.45
N GLY A 330 -9.13 12.02 -3.15
CA GLY A 330 -7.72 12.07 -2.74
C GLY A 330 -7.12 13.48 -2.64
N ASP A 331 -7.71 14.46 -3.32
CA ASP A 331 -7.29 15.88 -3.24
C ASP A 331 -7.87 16.62 -2.02
N TYR A 332 -8.71 15.97 -1.24
CA TYR A 332 -9.37 16.54 -0.08
C TYR A 332 -8.92 15.85 1.21
N PRO A 333 -9.09 16.50 2.38
CA PRO A 333 -8.85 15.86 3.66
C PRO A 333 -9.68 14.59 3.83
N GLN A 334 -9.03 13.52 4.27
CA GLN A 334 -9.62 12.22 4.54
C GLN A 334 -9.65 11.96 6.05
N PHE A 335 -10.65 11.25 6.53
CA PHE A 335 -10.73 10.88 7.95
C PHE A 335 -10.00 9.58 8.23
N LEU A 336 -9.33 9.54 9.40
CA LEU A 336 -8.84 8.30 10.00
C LEU A 336 -9.79 7.90 11.12
N PRO A 337 -10.53 6.81 10.99
CA PRO A 337 -11.45 6.34 12.03
C PRO A 337 -10.68 5.85 13.26
N PHE A 338 -11.35 5.87 14.43
CA PHE A 338 -10.84 5.34 15.70
C PHE A 338 -11.41 3.96 16.04
N GLU A 339 -12.23 3.43 15.16
CA GLU A 339 -12.96 2.18 15.35
C GLU A 339 -13.16 1.51 13.99
N ARG A 340 -13.58 0.25 14.02
CA ARG A 340 -13.97 -0.45 12.80
C ARG A 340 -15.15 0.24 12.15
N GLN A 341 -15.05 0.41 10.85
CA GLN A 341 -16.14 0.86 10.00
C GLN A 341 -16.72 -0.36 9.30
N ASP A 342 -17.95 -0.75 9.64
CA ASP A 342 -18.62 -1.91 9.01
C ASP A 342 -18.97 -1.65 7.55
N HIS A 343 -19.16 -0.38 7.21
CA HIS A 343 -19.33 0.06 5.83
C HIS A 343 -18.55 1.36 5.64
N LEU A 344 -17.94 1.53 4.49
CA LEU A 344 -17.42 2.82 4.05
C LEU A 344 -18.60 3.72 3.66
N THR A 345 -19.53 3.94 4.61
CA THR A 345 -20.70 4.78 4.42
C THR A 345 -20.29 6.20 4.06
N GLY A 346 -20.76 6.69 2.92
CA GLY A 346 -20.39 7.99 2.39
C GLY A 346 -19.12 7.99 1.54
N HIS A 347 -18.47 6.85 1.33
CA HIS A 347 -17.42 6.70 0.34
C HIS A 347 -18.01 6.17 -0.96
N PHE A 348 -17.82 6.90 -2.04
CA PHE A 348 -18.01 6.34 -3.36
C PHE A 348 -16.88 5.36 -3.62
N THR A 349 -17.22 4.20 -4.15
CA THR A 349 -16.21 3.29 -4.68
C THR A 349 -15.56 3.99 -5.89
N GLY A 350 -14.22 4.06 -5.93
CA GLY A 350 -13.52 4.78 -6.99
C GLY A 350 -13.90 4.30 -8.38
N TRP A 351 -14.10 2.99 -8.57
CA TRP A 351 -14.48 2.41 -9.84
C TRP A 351 -15.85 2.89 -10.37
N MET A 352 -16.81 3.22 -9.49
CA MET A 352 -18.12 3.78 -9.93
C MET A 352 -17.99 5.10 -10.63
N LEU A 353 -16.94 5.87 -10.36
CA LEU A 353 -16.69 7.17 -10.98
C LEU A 353 -15.73 7.08 -12.17
N LEU A 354 -15.01 5.98 -12.32
CA LEU A 354 -13.96 5.83 -13.32
C LEU A 354 -14.40 4.97 -14.53
N ASN A 355 -15.47 4.19 -14.40
CA ASN A 355 -16.05 3.44 -15.51
C ASN A 355 -16.96 4.31 -16.39
N TYR A 356 -16.47 5.46 -16.78
CA TYR A 356 -17.05 6.24 -17.86
C TYR A 356 -16.32 5.90 -19.16
N GLU A 357 -16.69 4.81 -19.78
CA GLU A 357 -16.47 4.59 -21.20
C GLU A 357 -17.81 4.56 -21.93
#